data_8cbeb0a2ffe6538a9299de30b8e69390
#
_entry.id   8cbeb0a2ffe6538a9299de30b8e69390
#
_cell.length_a   1.000
_cell.length_b   1.000
_cell.length_c   1.000
_cell.angle_alpha   90.00
_cell.angle_beta   90.00
_cell.angle_gamma   90.00
#
_symmetry.space_group_name_H-M   'P 1'
#
loop_
_entity.id
_entity.type
_entity.pdbx_description
1 polymer ?
#
loop_
_entity_poly.entity_id
_entity_poly.type
_entity_poly.pdbx_seq_one_letter_code
_entity_poly.pdbx_strand_id
1 'polypeptide(L)'
;MRNRILFSFLAWVAVIVSVQGKQKDFVLQSGRPVAIACSGSEAPVVRTSLDLLSRDLQTVLSATAHIDINTGNILVGTIGQSKLIEQAGIDISALKNKKQAFMLAVSEDGKLVVAGSDSHGTAYGILEISRLLGVSPWEWWADVTPEKKETFRLSGKFRELQSPSVEYRGIFINDEDWGLMPWSNKTYEPSDVKGEIGPRTNERIFELLLR
;
A
#
# COMPACT_ATOMS: atom_id res chain seq x y z
N MET A 1 -30.16 54.20 -55.45
CA MET A 1 -30.67 53.46 -54.35
C MET A 1 -29.79 52.18 -54.10
N ARG A 2 -28.94 52.18 -53.08
CA ARG A 2 -27.99 51.08 -52.81
C ARG A 2 -28.46 50.33 -51.52
N ASN A 3 -29.04 49.16 -51.69
CA ASN A 3 -29.41 48.31 -50.61
C ASN A 3 -28.17 47.70 -49.93
N ARG A 4 -27.96 48.04 -48.67
CA ARG A 4 -26.97 47.38 -47.79
C ARG A 4 -27.66 46.26 -47.06
N ILE A 5 -27.33 45.00 -47.38
CA ILE A 5 -27.73 43.81 -46.64
C ILE A 5 -26.76 43.66 -45.48
N LEU A 6 -27.26 43.85 -44.24
CA LEU A 6 -26.50 43.53 -43.01
C LEU A 6 -26.63 42.02 -42.76
N PHE A 7 -25.53 41.29 -42.82
CA PHE A 7 -25.43 39.94 -42.33
C PHE A 7 -25.09 39.96 -40.83
N SER A 8 -26.06 39.62 -39.98
CA SER A 8 -25.82 39.38 -38.55
C SER A 8 -25.26 37.98 -38.35
N PHE A 9 -23.97 37.89 -38.00
CA PHE A 9 -23.35 36.65 -37.54
C PHE A 9 -23.74 36.43 -36.06
N LEU A 10 -24.67 35.52 -35.78
CA LEU A 10 -24.90 34.99 -34.43
C LEU A 10 -23.80 33.96 -34.14
N ALA A 11 -22.83 34.31 -33.30
CA ALA A 11 -21.85 33.36 -32.77
C ALA A 11 -22.49 32.56 -31.65
N TRP A 12 -22.73 31.26 -31.88
CA TRP A 12 -23.09 30.33 -30.86
C TRP A 12 -21.86 29.99 -30.02
N VAL A 13 -21.79 30.46 -28.79
CA VAL A 13 -20.79 30.03 -27.80
C VAL A 13 -21.34 28.77 -27.16
N ALA A 14 -20.84 27.61 -27.58
CA ALA A 14 -21.09 26.35 -26.92
C ALA A 14 -20.31 26.32 -25.58
N VAL A 15 -21.01 26.54 -24.48
CA VAL A 15 -20.46 26.33 -23.14
C VAL A 15 -20.39 24.81 -22.93
N ILE A 16 -19.22 24.24 -23.09
CA ILE A 16 -18.96 22.84 -22.70
C ILE A 16 -18.87 22.80 -21.18
N VAL A 17 -19.98 22.50 -20.54
CA VAL A 17 -20.00 22.14 -19.10
C VAL A 17 -19.42 20.74 -19.00
N SER A 18 -18.13 20.64 -18.67
CA SER A 18 -17.54 19.37 -18.26
C SER A 18 -18.19 18.95 -16.94
N VAL A 19 -19.10 18.02 -17.00
CA VAL A 19 -19.58 17.31 -15.80
C VAL A 19 -18.43 16.45 -15.31
N GLN A 20 -17.59 17.01 -14.46
CA GLN A 20 -16.60 16.23 -13.71
C GLN A 20 -17.38 15.31 -12.79
N GLY A 21 -17.48 14.03 -13.16
CA GLY A 21 -18.05 13.00 -12.31
C GLY A 21 -17.35 13.03 -10.95
N LYS A 22 -18.12 12.98 -9.87
CA LYS A 22 -17.56 12.94 -8.50
C LYS A 22 -16.71 11.68 -8.38
N GLN A 23 -15.39 11.87 -8.19
CA GLN A 23 -14.45 10.78 -7.98
C GLN A 23 -14.90 9.91 -6.81
N LYS A 24 -14.90 8.57 -6.99
CA LYS A 24 -15.41 7.63 -5.98
C LYS A 24 -14.40 7.43 -4.87
N ASP A 25 -14.88 7.36 -3.64
CA ASP A 25 -14.06 6.97 -2.49
C ASP A 25 -13.69 5.48 -2.57
N PHE A 26 -12.52 5.13 -2.07
CA PHE A 26 -12.17 3.75 -1.75
C PHE A 26 -12.74 3.38 -0.39
N VAL A 27 -13.44 2.25 -0.31
CA VAL A 27 -14.09 1.81 0.93
C VAL A 27 -13.95 0.31 1.12
N LEU A 28 -13.46 -0.08 2.31
CA LEU A 28 -13.52 -1.46 2.81
C LEU A 28 -14.50 -1.52 3.98
N GLN A 29 -15.21 -2.63 4.10
CA GLN A 29 -16.19 -2.87 5.17
C GLN A 29 -15.83 -4.11 5.97
N SER A 30 -16.08 -4.07 7.27
CA SER A 30 -15.91 -5.20 8.18
C SER A 30 -16.65 -6.44 7.67
N GLY A 31 -15.99 -7.59 7.76
CA GLY A 31 -16.54 -8.89 7.34
C GLY A 31 -16.70 -9.07 5.82
N ARG A 32 -16.30 -8.10 4.99
CA ARG A 32 -16.36 -8.23 3.53
C ARG A 32 -15.01 -8.64 2.96
N PRO A 33 -14.99 -9.57 1.99
CA PRO A 33 -13.75 -9.95 1.31
C PRO A 33 -13.07 -8.76 0.64
N VAL A 34 -11.74 -8.72 0.68
CA VAL A 34 -10.91 -7.71 0.01
C VAL A 34 -10.15 -8.39 -1.13
N ALA A 35 -10.42 -7.96 -2.36
CA ALA A 35 -9.70 -8.44 -3.52
C ALA A 35 -8.48 -7.56 -3.78
N ILE A 36 -7.29 -8.17 -3.88
CA ILE A 36 -6.01 -7.51 -4.15
C ILE A 36 -5.47 -8.04 -5.47
N ALA A 37 -5.30 -7.18 -6.45
CA ALA A 37 -4.67 -7.55 -7.72
C ALA A 37 -3.16 -7.30 -7.64
N CYS A 38 -2.37 -8.35 -7.86
CA CYS A 38 -0.91 -8.29 -7.86
C CYS A 38 -0.36 -9.31 -8.85
N SER A 39 0.61 -8.90 -9.69
CA SER A 39 1.24 -9.81 -10.64
C SER A 39 1.98 -10.95 -9.92
N GLY A 40 1.88 -12.15 -10.47
CA GLY A 40 2.65 -13.30 -10.00
C GLY A 40 4.17 -13.16 -10.16
N SER A 41 4.64 -12.22 -10.98
CA SER A 41 6.06 -11.94 -11.23
C SER A 41 6.68 -10.92 -10.26
N GLU A 42 5.91 -10.36 -9.33
CA GLU A 42 6.46 -9.46 -8.31
C GLU A 42 7.45 -10.17 -7.38
N ALA A 43 8.41 -9.41 -6.87
CA ALA A 43 9.47 -9.93 -6.01
C ALA A 43 8.93 -10.57 -4.70
N PRO A 44 9.66 -11.51 -4.08
CA PRO A 44 9.22 -12.17 -2.83
C PRO A 44 8.86 -11.21 -1.71
N VAL A 45 9.57 -10.10 -1.54
CA VAL A 45 9.28 -9.09 -0.51
C VAL A 45 7.88 -8.48 -0.67
N VAL A 46 7.39 -8.33 -1.90
CA VAL A 46 6.03 -7.84 -2.17
C VAL A 46 5.00 -8.85 -1.68
N ARG A 47 5.23 -10.15 -1.90
CA ARG A 47 4.35 -11.22 -1.43
C ARG A 47 4.32 -11.28 0.10
N THR A 48 5.50 -11.23 0.74
CA THR A 48 5.60 -11.16 2.21
C THR A 48 4.78 -9.99 2.76
N SER A 49 4.88 -8.81 2.13
CA SER A 49 4.09 -7.64 2.57
C SER A 49 2.59 -7.81 2.35
N LEU A 50 2.16 -8.51 1.30
CA LEU A 50 0.75 -8.86 1.08
C LEU A 50 0.23 -9.84 2.13
N ASP A 51 1.05 -10.80 2.57
CA ASP A 51 0.69 -11.72 3.66
C ASP A 51 0.54 -10.97 4.98
N LEU A 52 1.42 -10.00 5.26
CA LEU A 52 1.31 -9.11 6.42
C LEU A 52 0.03 -8.27 6.36
N LEU A 53 -0.23 -7.61 5.25
CA LEU A 53 -1.46 -6.84 5.06
C LEU A 53 -2.72 -7.71 5.20
N SER A 54 -2.69 -8.95 4.70
CA SER A 54 -3.82 -9.87 4.82
C SER A 54 -4.13 -10.19 6.28
N ARG A 55 -3.12 -10.39 7.12
CA ARG A 55 -3.29 -10.56 8.57
C ARG A 55 -3.87 -9.31 9.23
N ASP A 56 -3.40 -8.14 8.81
CA ASP A 56 -3.86 -6.86 9.36
C ASP A 56 -5.32 -6.56 8.98
N LEU A 57 -5.72 -6.84 7.74
CA LEU A 57 -7.10 -6.75 7.29
C LEU A 57 -8.02 -7.68 8.09
N GLN A 58 -7.56 -8.90 8.37
CA GLN A 58 -8.31 -9.84 9.20
C GLN A 58 -8.43 -9.34 10.64
N THR A 59 -7.37 -8.78 11.21
CA THR A 59 -7.36 -8.28 12.59
C THR A 59 -8.25 -7.05 12.74
N VAL A 60 -8.13 -6.05 11.84
CA VAL A 60 -8.80 -4.75 11.98
C VAL A 60 -10.22 -4.78 11.45
N LEU A 61 -10.47 -5.43 10.31
CA LEU A 61 -11.75 -5.42 9.60
C LEU A 61 -12.46 -6.76 9.62
N SER A 62 -11.89 -7.81 10.23
CA SER A 62 -12.41 -9.18 10.09
C SER A 62 -12.61 -9.59 8.62
N ALA A 63 -11.78 -9.07 7.73
CA ALA A 63 -11.89 -9.20 6.28
C ALA A 63 -10.85 -10.18 5.74
N THR A 64 -11.29 -11.14 4.93
CA THR A 64 -10.40 -12.07 4.24
C THR A 64 -9.86 -11.43 2.97
N ALA A 65 -8.54 -11.40 2.80
CA ALA A 65 -7.92 -10.95 1.57
C ALA A 65 -7.82 -12.09 0.55
N HIS A 66 -8.14 -11.79 -0.70
CA HIS A 66 -7.97 -12.67 -1.85
C HIS A 66 -7.03 -12.02 -2.85
N ILE A 67 -5.88 -12.64 -3.10
CA ILE A 67 -4.89 -12.15 -4.04
C ILE A 67 -5.17 -12.77 -5.41
N ASP A 68 -5.41 -11.92 -6.41
CA ASP A 68 -5.65 -12.28 -7.81
C ASP A 68 -4.61 -11.60 -8.70
N ILE A 69 -4.40 -12.11 -9.90
CA ILE A 69 -3.41 -11.55 -10.83
C ILE A 69 -3.94 -10.39 -11.68
N ASN A 70 -5.24 -10.23 -11.79
CA ASN A 70 -5.86 -9.31 -12.75
C ASN A 70 -6.89 -8.36 -12.15
N THR A 71 -7.59 -8.77 -11.08
CA THR A 71 -8.74 -8.04 -10.58
C THR A 71 -8.68 -7.81 -9.07
N GLY A 72 -9.03 -6.61 -8.64
CA GLY A 72 -9.05 -6.27 -7.22
C GLY A 72 -9.59 -4.87 -6.92
N ASN A 73 -9.92 -4.67 -5.66
CA ASN A 73 -10.20 -3.34 -5.10
C ASN A 73 -8.91 -2.57 -4.80
N ILE A 74 -7.82 -3.32 -4.55
CA ILE A 74 -6.48 -2.81 -4.35
C ILE A 74 -5.62 -3.31 -5.51
N LEU A 75 -4.96 -2.42 -6.22
CA LEU A 75 -4.05 -2.73 -7.33
C LEU A 75 -2.63 -2.49 -6.86
N VAL A 76 -1.79 -3.53 -6.91
CA VAL A 76 -0.42 -3.48 -6.41
C VAL A 76 0.56 -3.77 -7.53
N GLY A 77 1.64 -2.99 -7.60
CA GLY A 77 2.70 -3.28 -8.54
C GLY A 77 3.89 -2.34 -8.50
N THR A 78 4.97 -2.83 -9.11
CA THR A 78 6.22 -2.10 -9.30
C THR A 78 6.24 -1.47 -10.68
N ILE A 79 6.66 -0.20 -10.81
CA ILE A 79 6.74 0.51 -12.10
C ILE A 79 7.67 -0.24 -13.06
N GLY A 80 7.25 -0.31 -14.33
CA GLY A 80 7.98 -1.04 -15.37
C GLY A 80 7.88 -2.57 -15.28
N GLN A 81 7.16 -3.12 -14.29
CA GLN A 81 6.92 -4.55 -14.14
C GLN A 81 5.43 -4.90 -14.16
N SER A 82 4.59 -4.03 -13.63
CA SER A 82 3.15 -4.28 -13.48
C SER A 82 2.32 -3.40 -14.42
N LYS A 83 1.64 -4.05 -15.37
CA LYS A 83 0.66 -3.39 -16.23
C LYS A 83 -0.58 -2.90 -15.46
N LEU A 84 -0.87 -3.50 -14.32
CA LEU A 84 -2.03 -3.13 -13.49
C LEU A 84 -1.97 -1.66 -13.06
N ILE A 85 -0.81 -1.22 -12.55
CA ILE A 85 -0.64 0.17 -12.09
C ILE A 85 -0.52 1.15 -13.26
N GLU A 86 0.06 0.74 -14.38
CA GLU A 86 0.17 1.57 -15.59
C GLU A 86 -1.21 1.86 -16.19
N GLN A 87 -2.15 0.91 -16.11
CA GLN A 87 -3.51 1.00 -16.63
C GLN A 87 -4.51 1.61 -15.62
N ALA A 88 -4.09 1.86 -14.39
CA ALA A 88 -4.98 2.36 -13.33
C ALA A 88 -5.39 3.83 -13.49
N GLY A 89 -4.86 4.54 -14.50
CA GLY A 89 -5.19 5.95 -14.75
C GLY A 89 -4.59 6.92 -13.72
N ILE A 90 -3.58 6.49 -12.96
CA ILE A 90 -2.87 7.32 -11.97
C ILE A 90 -1.55 7.81 -12.55
N ASP A 91 -1.27 9.10 -12.40
CA ASP A 91 0.05 9.64 -12.73
C ASP A 91 1.09 9.18 -11.70
N ILE A 92 1.94 8.23 -12.12
CA ILE A 92 3.02 7.66 -11.33
C ILE A 92 4.39 8.22 -11.71
N SER A 93 4.45 9.27 -12.51
CA SER A 93 5.71 9.86 -13.01
C SER A 93 6.64 10.33 -11.90
N ALA A 94 6.09 10.75 -10.77
CA ALA A 94 6.84 11.18 -9.59
C ALA A 94 7.67 10.05 -8.92
N LEU A 95 7.44 8.78 -9.27
CA LEU A 95 8.23 7.64 -8.81
C LEU A 95 9.45 7.36 -9.68
N LYS A 96 9.51 7.92 -10.89
CA LYS A 96 10.64 7.69 -11.82
C LYS A 96 11.95 8.13 -11.18
N ASN A 97 12.98 7.31 -11.34
CA ASN A 97 14.35 7.55 -10.82
C ASN A 97 14.45 7.67 -9.28
N LYS A 98 13.40 7.30 -8.55
CA LYS A 98 13.45 7.17 -7.10
C LYS A 98 13.77 5.74 -6.70
N LYS A 99 14.38 5.58 -5.52
CA LYS A 99 14.61 4.28 -4.88
C LYS A 99 13.71 4.14 -3.67
N GLN A 100 13.14 2.96 -3.51
CA GLN A 100 12.33 2.60 -2.33
C GLN A 100 11.16 3.56 -2.05
N ALA A 101 10.71 4.27 -3.09
CA ALA A 101 9.59 5.18 -3.01
C ALA A 101 8.29 4.48 -3.38
N PHE A 102 7.18 4.96 -2.83
CA PHE A 102 5.86 4.47 -3.21
C PHE A 102 4.85 5.60 -3.34
N MET A 103 3.78 5.31 -4.05
CA MET A 103 2.60 6.14 -4.13
C MET A 103 1.36 5.30 -3.83
N LEU A 104 0.51 5.82 -2.95
CA LEU A 104 -0.87 5.37 -2.79
C LEU A 104 -1.79 6.41 -3.39
N ALA A 105 -2.75 5.98 -4.18
CA ALA A 105 -3.75 6.88 -4.75
C ALA A 105 -5.07 6.14 -4.98
N VAL A 106 -6.18 6.86 -4.86
CA VAL A 106 -7.49 6.34 -5.24
C VAL A 106 -7.76 6.72 -6.69
N SER A 107 -8.08 5.71 -7.52
CA SER A 107 -8.43 5.88 -8.93
C SER A 107 -9.85 6.47 -9.09
N GLU A 108 -10.20 6.93 -10.29
CA GLU A 108 -11.52 7.52 -10.57
C GLU A 108 -12.68 6.53 -10.29
N ASP A 109 -12.45 5.24 -10.51
CA ASP A 109 -13.42 4.17 -10.25
C ASP A 109 -13.45 3.71 -8.78
N GLY A 110 -12.62 4.30 -7.89
CA GLY A 110 -12.62 4.05 -6.45
C GLY A 110 -11.77 2.87 -6.01
N LYS A 111 -10.77 2.47 -6.80
CA LYS A 111 -9.78 1.46 -6.39
C LYS A 111 -8.57 2.13 -5.73
N LEU A 112 -7.96 1.45 -4.77
CA LEU A 112 -6.70 1.88 -4.19
C LEU A 112 -5.53 1.33 -5.03
N VAL A 113 -4.69 2.21 -5.52
CA VAL A 113 -3.49 1.86 -6.29
C VAL A 113 -2.27 2.02 -5.40
N VAL A 114 -1.45 0.97 -5.33
CA VAL A 114 -0.16 0.93 -4.65
C VAL A 114 0.91 0.76 -5.72
N ALA A 115 1.63 1.82 -6.02
CA ALA A 115 2.72 1.82 -6.99
C ALA A 115 4.06 2.04 -6.29
N GLY A 116 5.02 1.13 -6.49
CA GLY A 116 6.38 1.28 -6.00
C GLY A 116 7.37 1.63 -7.11
N SER A 117 8.40 2.40 -6.80
CA SER A 117 9.51 2.69 -7.71
C SER A 117 10.40 1.46 -7.95
N ASP A 118 10.42 0.55 -6.99
CA ASP A 118 11.07 -0.75 -6.99
C ASP A 118 10.31 -1.70 -6.05
N SER A 119 10.77 -2.93 -5.90
CA SER A 119 10.11 -3.94 -5.08
C SER A 119 10.02 -3.58 -3.59
N HIS A 120 11.02 -2.88 -3.04
CA HIS A 120 10.97 -2.39 -1.66
C HIS A 120 9.98 -1.25 -1.51
N GLY A 121 9.96 -0.30 -2.44
CA GLY A 121 8.93 0.75 -2.47
C GLY A 121 7.52 0.17 -2.55
N THR A 122 7.31 -0.87 -3.38
CA THR A 122 6.02 -1.56 -3.45
C THR A 122 5.65 -2.19 -2.10
N ALA A 123 6.61 -2.88 -1.46
CA ALA A 123 6.42 -3.49 -0.14
C ALA A 123 6.05 -2.46 0.94
N TYR A 124 6.76 -1.34 0.98
CA TYR A 124 6.45 -0.24 1.90
C TYR A 124 5.07 0.37 1.64
N GLY A 125 4.70 0.55 0.36
CA GLY A 125 3.36 1.04 0.00
C GLY A 125 2.24 0.09 0.43
N ILE A 126 2.44 -1.23 0.37
CA ILE A 126 1.50 -2.21 0.89
C ILE A 126 1.33 -2.05 2.40
N LEU A 127 2.43 -1.92 3.14
CA LEU A 127 2.38 -1.81 4.60
C LEU A 127 1.96 -0.42 5.09
N GLU A 128 2.04 0.59 4.23
CA GLU A 128 1.41 1.89 4.49
C GLU A 128 -0.12 1.76 4.63
N ILE A 129 -0.76 0.82 3.91
CA ILE A 129 -2.18 0.50 4.13
C ILE A 129 -2.40 0.00 5.55
N SER A 130 -1.53 -0.86 6.08
CA SER A 130 -1.58 -1.33 7.47
C SER A 130 -1.48 -0.18 8.46
N ARG A 131 -0.56 0.77 8.23
CA ARG A 131 -0.43 1.97 9.05
C ARG A 131 -1.70 2.83 9.01
N LEU A 132 -2.28 3.05 7.84
CA LEU A 132 -3.55 3.79 7.67
C LEU A 132 -4.74 3.07 8.32
N LEU A 133 -4.72 1.74 8.35
CA LEU A 133 -5.66 0.93 9.12
C LEU A 133 -5.50 1.08 10.63
N GLY A 134 -4.37 1.62 11.10
CA GLY A 134 -4.06 1.83 12.51
C GLY A 134 -3.22 0.70 13.13
N VAL A 135 -2.59 -0.13 12.31
CA VAL A 135 -1.65 -1.15 12.79
C VAL A 135 -0.30 -0.51 13.04
N SER A 136 0.18 -0.62 14.28
CA SER A 136 1.50 -0.13 14.67
C SER A 136 2.60 -1.07 14.18
N PRO A 137 3.78 -0.56 13.74
CA PRO A 137 4.96 -1.40 13.54
C PRO A 137 5.34 -2.20 14.79
N TRP A 138 5.01 -1.70 15.97
CA TRP A 138 5.26 -2.31 17.28
C TRP A 138 4.13 -3.25 17.74
N GLU A 139 3.18 -3.56 16.87
CA GLU A 139 2.01 -4.38 17.19
C GLU A 139 2.40 -5.63 17.98
N TRP A 140 3.35 -6.40 17.49
CA TRP A 140 3.80 -7.63 18.15
C TRP A 140 4.84 -7.37 19.26
N TRP A 141 5.83 -6.50 19.03
CA TRP A 141 6.93 -6.27 19.98
C TRP A 141 6.53 -5.52 21.25
N ALA A 142 5.49 -4.73 21.19
CA ALA A 142 5.01 -3.93 22.32
C ALA A 142 3.53 -4.21 22.66
N ASP A 143 2.97 -5.34 22.19
CA ASP A 143 1.58 -5.76 22.42
C ASP A 143 0.55 -4.66 22.10
N VAL A 144 0.81 -3.88 21.03
CA VAL A 144 -0.07 -2.79 20.59
C VAL A 144 -1.19 -3.36 19.73
N THR A 145 -2.25 -3.85 20.34
CA THR A 145 -3.39 -4.40 19.63
C THR A 145 -4.11 -3.32 18.82
N PRO A 146 -4.26 -3.45 17.49
CA PRO A 146 -4.97 -2.49 16.69
C PRO A 146 -6.48 -2.52 16.97
N GLU A 147 -7.12 -1.35 16.92
CA GLU A 147 -8.56 -1.24 17.09
C GLU A 147 -9.32 -1.83 15.89
N LYS A 148 -10.41 -2.55 16.17
CA LYS A 148 -11.33 -3.02 15.12
C LYS A 148 -12.10 -1.84 14.52
N LYS A 149 -12.33 -1.91 13.22
CA LYS A 149 -13.07 -0.89 12.47
C LYS A 149 -14.22 -1.52 11.69
N GLU A 150 -15.37 -0.86 11.67
CA GLU A 150 -16.49 -1.24 10.82
C GLU A 150 -16.27 -0.84 9.36
N THR A 151 -15.53 0.24 9.14
CA THR A 151 -15.28 0.78 7.80
C THR A 151 -13.89 1.42 7.74
N PHE A 152 -13.17 1.17 6.67
CA PHE A 152 -11.98 1.92 6.27
C PHE A 152 -12.26 2.68 4.99
N ARG A 153 -12.04 3.99 4.98
CA ARG A 153 -12.36 4.87 3.85
C ARG A 153 -11.20 5.80 3.53
N LEU A 154 -10.90 5.90 2.24
CA LEU A 154 -10.02 6.93 1.68
C LEU A 154 -10.82 7.75 0.67
N SER A 155 -10.67 9.08 0.73
CA SER A 155 -11.32 9.98 -0.23
C SER A 155 -10.91 9.66 -1.66
N GLY A 156 -11.80 9.82 -2.62
CA GLY A 156 -11.47 9.71 -4.03
C GLY A 156 -10.31 10.60 -4.49
N LYS A 157 -10.03 11.67 -3.74
CA LYS A 157 -8.89 12.56 -3.98
C LYS A 157 -7.62 12.15 -3.22
N PHE A 158 -7.67 11.04 -2.47
CA PHE A 158 -6.52 10.60 -1.68
C PHE A 158 -5.33 10.29 -2.58
N ARG A 159 -4.21 10.88 -2.23
CA ARG A 159 -2.93 10.66 -2.88
C ARG A 159 -1.82 10.88 -1.87
N GLU A 160 -0.94 9.92 -1.75
CA GLU A 160 0.23 9.96 -0.89
C GLU A 160 1.44 9.50 -1.67
N LEU A 161 2.55 10.24 -1.56
CA LEU A 161 3.85 9.90 -2.14
C LEU A 161 4.88 9.96 -1.03
N GLN A 162 5.55 8.85 -0.79
CA GLN A 162 6.67 8.79 0.14
C GLN A 162 7.95 8.35 -0.57
N SER A 163 9.06 8.95 -0.16
CA SER A 163 10.38 8.62 -0.66
C SER A 163 11.37 8.79 0.48
N PRO A 164 12.22 7.79 0.76
CA PRO A 164 13.19 7.92 1.83
C PRO A 164 14.20 9.04 1.53
N SER A 165 14.57 9.77 2.59
CA SER A 165 15.55 10.86 2.51
C SER A 165 16.99 10.36 2.44
N VAL A 166 17.24 9.11 2.85
CA VAL A 166 18.55 8.45 2.83
C VAL A 166 18.42 7.04 2.26
N GLU A 167 19.44 6.58 1.55
CA GLU A 167 19.42 5.28 0.87
C GLU A 167 19.49 4.12 1.87
N TYR A 168 20.38 4.20 2.85
CA TYR A 168 20.61 3.14 3.83
C TYR A 168 19.96 3.51 5.16
N ARG A 169 19.10 2.62 5.63
CA ARG A 169 18.38 2.71 6.90
C ARG A 169 18.42 1.35 7.56
N GLY A 170 18.46 1.33 8.88
CA GLY A 170 18.49 0.08 9.65
C GLY A 170 18.45 0.34 11.13
N ILE A 171 18.39 -0.74 11.87
CA ILE A 171 18.51 -0.76 13.32
C ILE A 171 19.74 -1.60 13.71
N PHE A 172 20.33 -1.26 14.82
CA PHE A 172 21.33 -2.10 15.45
C PHE A 172 20.66 -2.94 16.53
N ILE A 173 20.89 -4.25 16.50
CA ILE A 173 20.39 -5.18 17.52
C ILE A 173 21.59 -5.78 18.22
N ASN A 174 21.63 -5.59 19.55
CA ASN A 174 22.58 -6.29 20.40
C ASN A 174 21.95 -7.57 20.91
N ASP A 175 22.47 -8.71 20.49
CA ASP A 175 21.96 -10.04 20.80
C ASP A 175 22.84 -10.83 21.77
N GLU A 176 23.52 -10.11 22.67
CA GLU A 176 24.39 -10.70 23.67
C GLU A 176 23.65 -11.57 24.71
N ASP A 177 24.44 -12.29 25.53
CA ASP A 177 23.99 -13.34 26.47
C ASP A 177 22.95 -12.94 27.52
N TRP A 178 22.58 -11.68 27.62
CA TRP A 178 21.69 -11.15 28.66
C TRP A 178 20.43 -10.42 28.12
N GLY A 179 20.17 -10.52 26.81
CA GLY A 179 19.04 -9.81 26.21
C GLY A 179 18.22 -10.68 25.26
N LEU A 180 18.17 -10.30 23.98
CA LEU A 180 17.31 -10.91 22.98
C LEU A 180 17.59 -12.39 22.77
N MET A 181 18.86 -12.80 22.77
CA MET A 181 19.25 -14.18 22.54
C MET A 181 18.71 -15.15 23.61
N PRO A 182 18.93 -14.94 24.93
CA PRO A 182 18.38 -15.85 25.94
C PRO A 182 16.86 -15.83 26.00
N TRP A 183 16.22 -14.71 25.68
CA TRP A 183 14.75 -14.66 25.57
C TRP A 183 14.27 -15.50 24.38
N SER A 184 14.86 -15.36 23.21
CA SER A 184 14.54 -16.16 22.03
C SER A 184 14.67 -17.65 22.33
N ASN A 185 15.84 -18.09 22.81
CA ASN A 185 16.16 -19.49 23.05
C ASN A 185 15.39 -20.15 24.17
N LYS A 186 15.03 -19.41 25.21
CA LYS A 186 14.43 -20.00 26.42
C LYS A 186 12.93 -19.80 26.51
N THR A 187 12.41 -18.75 25.85
CA THR A 187 11.02 -18.32 26.04
C THR A 187 10.21 -18.37 24.75
N TYR A 188 10.67 -17.69 23.69
CA TYR A 188 9.86 -17.53 22.49
C TYR A 188 9.93 -18.72 21.53
N GLU A 189 11.14 -19.20 21.27
CA GLU A 189 11.39 -20.38 20.43
C GLU A 189 12.52 -21.23 21.03
N PRO A 190 12.21 -21.97 22.11
CA PRO A 190 13.21 -22.83 22.72
C PRO A 190 13.89 -23.71 21.69
N SER A 191 15.20 -23.64 21.63
CA SER A 191 16.05 -24.35 20.69
C SER A 191 17.07 -25.20 21.43
N ASP A 192 17.46 -26.34 20.86
CA ASP A 192 18.56 -27.15 21.34
C ASP A 192 19.92 -26.52 21.05
N VAL A 193 19.95 -25.52 20.16
CA VAL A 193 21.15 -24.76 19.82
C VAL A 193 21.29 -23.60 20.80
N LYS A 194 22.27 -23.69 21.71
CA LYS A 194 22.54 -22.63 22.67
C LYS A 194 23.30 -21.49 22.02
N GLY A 195 22.91 -20.25 22.37
CA GLY A 195 23.68 -19.07 21.98
C GLY A 195 23.30 -18.49 20.61
N GLU A 196 22.12 -18.78 20.10
CA GLU A 196 21.64 -18.23 18.81
C GLU A 196 20.22 -17.67 18.94
N ILE A 197 19.91 -16.66 18.13
CA ILE A 197 18.56 -16.20 17.89
C ILE A 197 17.93 -17.12 16.84
N GLY A 198 16.76 -17.65 17.11
CA GLY A 198 16.10 -18.56 16.20
C GLY A 198 15.42 -17.86 15.01
N PRO A 199 14.98 -18.65 14.01
CA PRO A 199 14.41 -18.12 12.77
C PRO A 199 13.13 -17.31 13.00
N ARG A 200 12.27 -17.71 13.94
CA ARG A 200 11.02 -16.99 14.24
C ARG A 200 11.26 -15.62 14.86
N THR A 201 12.28 -15.49 15.68
CA THR A 201 12.71 -14.19 16.23
C THR A 201 13.21 -13.29 15.12
N ASN A 202 14.04 -13.82 14.20
CA ASN A 202 14.52 -13.08 13.03
C ASN A 202 13.35 -12.64 12.12
N GLU A 203 12.36 -13.48 11.87
CA GLU A 203 11.16 -13.11 11.11
C GLU A 203 10.44 -11.91 11.74
N ARG A 204 10.27 -11.89 13.07
CA ARG A 204 9.65 -10.75 13.78
C ARG A 204 10.48 -9.47 13.68
N ILE A 205 11.81 -9.58 13.68
CA ILE A 205 12.69 -8.44 13.48
C ILE A 205 12.55 -7.88 12.05
N PHE A 206 12.58 -8.75 11.03
CA PHE A 206 12.41 -8.33 9.65
C PHE A 206 11.01 -7.77 9.38
N GLU A 207 9.98 -8.32 10.00
CA GLU A 207 8.62 -7.77 9.92
C GLU A 207 8.58 -6.32 10.46
N LEU A 208 9.20 -6.05 11.62
CA LEU A 208 9.31 -4.71 12.18
C LEU A 208 10.03 -3.74 11.23
N LEU A 209 11.08 -4.20 10.56
CA LEU A 209 11.86 -3.38 9.61
C LEU A 209 11.10 -3.09 8.31
N LEU A 210 10.17 -3.94 7.92
CA LEU A 210 9.34 -3.73 6.73
C LEU A 210 8.19 -2.76 6.98
N ARG A 211 7.64 -2.70 8.20
CA ARG A 211 6.52 -1.83 8.61
C ARG A 211 6.97 -0.40 8.86
#